data_dc1a3479ea857c65beec0de983e95e7a
#
_entry.id   dc1a3479ea857c65beec0de983e95e7a
#
_cell.length_a   1.000
_cell.length_b   1.000
_cell.length_c   1.000
_cell.angle_alpha   90.00
_cell.angle_beta   90.00
_cell.angle_gamma   90.00
#
_symmetry.space_group_name_H-M   'P 1'
#
loop_
_entity.id
_entity.type
_entity.pdbx_description
1 polymer ?
#
loop_
_entity_poly.entity_id
_entity_poly.type
_entity_poly.pdbx_seq_one_letter_code
_entity_poly.pdbx_strand_id
1 'polypeptide(L)'
;ANKEYLENYRETLMEAIAETSEDMMDRYFAGETFSENEIRAALRVSVNDRSIVPISMGSNILCQGIYTLMDDIVKYLPSPDNMQVAGIDLKTNEVFEANYDFSKTKSAYIFKTLVDPYIGKYSMIKVMSGVLKTDDLLYNDENDVEEKIGKIYVLQGNKPVEVKELHAGDLGALAKITA
;
A
#
# COMPACT_ATOMS: atom_id res chain seq x y z
N ALA A 1 -30.63 -5.90 -23.26
CA ALA A 1 -30.13 -4.64 -22.69
C ALA A 1 -28.81 -4.85 -21.95
N ASN A 2 -28.71 -5.85 -21.04
CA ASN A 2 -27.48 -6.04 -20.24
C ASN A 2 -26.27 -6.56 -21.03
N LYS A 3 -26.46 -7.27 -22.14
CA LYS A 3 -25.36 -7.86 -22.91
C LYS A 3 -24.58 -6.79 -23.68
N GLU A 4 -25.28 -5.85 -24.29
CA GLU A 4 -24.69 -4.72 -25.03
C GLU A 4 -23.86 -3.82 -24.10
N TYR A 5 -24.36 -3.56 -22.87
CA TYR A 5 -23.61 -2.83 -21.85
C TYR A 5 -22.32 -3.54 -21.46
N LEU A 6 -22.35 -4.84 -21.26
CA LEU A 6 -21.18 -5.63 -20.91
C LEU A 6 -20.14 -5.66 -22.03
N GLU A 7 -20.57 -5.73 -23.27
CA GLU A 7 -19.70 -5.68 -24.44
C GLU A 7 -18.98 -4.32 -24.54
N ASN A 8 -19.68 -3.22 -24.38
CA ASN A 8 -19.10 -1.88 -24.40
C ASN A 8 -18.06 -1.68 -23.27
N TYR A 9 -18.39 -2.09 -22.04
CA TYR A 9 -17.43 -1.98 -20.94
C TYR A 9 -16.20 -2.88 -21.13
N ARG A 10 -16.39 -4.06 -21.73
CA ARG A 10 -15.28 -4.94 -22.07
C ARG A 10 -14.37 -4.33 -23.13
N GLU A 11 -14.93 -3.68 -24.13
CA GLU A 11 -14.18 -2.99 -25.17
C GLU A 11 -13.37 -1.84 -24.57
N THR A 12 -13.98 -0.98 -23.77
CA THR A 12 -13.28 0.09 -23.04
C THR A 12 -12.16 -0.44 -22.14
N LEU A 13 -12.37 -1.58 -21.49
CA LEU A 13 -11.32 -2.21 -20.69
C LEU A 13 -10.17 -2.72 -21.56
N MET A 14 -10.46 -3.32 -22.73
CA MET A 14 -9.41 -3.80 -23.65
C MET A 14 -8.61 -2.64 -24.24
N GLU A 15 -9.24 -1.52 -24.55
CA GLU A 15 -8.56 -0.29 -24.97
C GLU A 15 -7.60 0.21 -23.89
N ALA A 16 -8.09 0.35 -22.66
CA ALA A 16 -7.26 0.80 -21.54
C ALA A 16 -6.08 -0.16 -21.25
N ILE A 17 -6.25 -1.45 -21.47
CA ILE A 17 -5.17 -2.44 -21.37
C ILE A 17 -4.19 -2.30 -22.53
N ALA A 18 -4.66 -2.08 -23.75
CA ALA A 18 -3.81 -1.87 -24.91
C ALA A 18 -2.90 -0.64 -24.72
N GLU A 19 -3.38 0.42 -24.11
CA GLU A 19 -2.61 1.62 -23.81
C GLU A 19 -1.45 1.42 -22.82
N THR A 20 -1.36 0.26 -22.16
CA THR A 20 -0.30 -0.01 -21.17
C THR A 20 1.08 -0.24 -21.76
N SER A 21 1.18 -0.63 -23.05
CA SER A 21 2.45 -0.78 -23.77
C SER A 21 2.26 -0.70 -25.28
N GLU A 22 3.32 -0.31 -25.99
CA GLU A 22 3.33 -0.26 -27.46
C GLU A 22 3.02 -1.63 -28.09
N ASP A 23 3.58 -2.72 -27.54
CA ASP A 23 3.34 -4.08 -28.02
C ASP A 23 1.84 -4.46 -27.89
N MET A 24 1.22 -4.16 -26.77
CA MET A 24 -0.21 -4.43 -26.58
C MET A 24 -1.08 -3.56 -27.48
N MET A 25 -0.69 -2.33 -27.72
CA MET A 25 -1.38 -1.42 -28.63
C MET A 25 -1.35 -1.96 -30.06
N ASP A 26 -0.18 -2.36 -30.56
CA ASP A 26 -0.02 -2.90 -31.91
C ASP A 26 -0.84 -4.17 -32.12
N ARG A 27 -0.85 -5.08 -31.14
CA ARG A 27 -1.64 -6.30 -31.15
C ARG A 27 -3.14 -6.04 -31.11
N TYR A 28 -3.57 -5.04 -30.33
CA TYR A 28 -4.97 -4.63 -30.29
C TYR A 28 -5.45 -4.13 -31.65
N PHE A 29 -4.67 -3.28 -32.33
CA PHE A 29 -5.01 -2.80 -33.66
C PHE A 29 -4.91 -3.89 -34.73
N ALA A 30 -4.08 -4.94 -34.52
CA ALA A 30 -4.05 -6.11 -35.36
C ALA A 30 -5.27 -7.04 -35.15
N GLY A 31 -6.14 -6.74 -34.18
CA GLY A 31 -7.32 -7.54 -33.85
C GLY A 31 -7.01 -8.80 -33.04
N GLU A 32 -5.85 -8.86 -32.38
CA GLU A 32 -5.48 -9.98 -31.52
C GLU A 32 -6.23 -9.91 -30.18
N THR A 33 -6.46 -11.06 -29.59
CA THR A 33 -7.08 -11.18 -28.27
C THR A 33 -6.02 -11.38 -27.20
N PHE A 34 -6.17 -10.69 -26.06
CA PHE A 34 -5.29 -10.87 -24.90
C PHE A 34 -5.75 -12.06 -24.05
N SER A 35 -4.79 -12.81 -23.54
CA SER A 35 -5.04 -13.87 -22.56
C SER A 35 -5.37 -13.25 -21.19
N GLU A 36 -6.04 -14.02 -20.32
CA GLU A 36 -6.35 -13.56 -18.95
C GLU A 36 -5.10 -13.18 -18.13
N ASN A 37 -3.98 -13.86 -18.38
CA ASN A 37 -2.72 -13.56 -17.69
C ASN A 37 -2.11 -12.24 -18.15
N GLU A 38 -2.17 -11.93 -19.44
CA GLU A 38 -1.72 -10.63 -19.99
C GLU A 38 -2.59 -9.50 -19.46
N ILE A 39 -3.92 -9.66 -19.50
CA ILE A 39 -4.87 -8.69 -18.93
C ILE A 39 -4.56 -8.43 -17.46
N ARG A 40 -4.34 -9.49 -16.68
CA ARG A 40 -4.03 -9.38 -15.25
C ARG A 40 -2.71 -8.67 -15.00
N ALA A 41 -1.67 -9.01 -15.77
CA ALA A 41 -0.36 -8.38 -15.66
C ALA A 41 -0.43 -6.89 -15.99
N ALA A 42 -1.09 -6.51 -17.07
CA ALA A 42 -1.29 -5.13 -17.47
C ALA A 42 -2.08 -4.34 -16.42
N LEU A 43 -3.20 -4.87 -15.95
CA LEU A 43 -3.99 -4.23 -14.88
C LEU A 43 -3.19 -4.05 -13.59
N ARG A 44 -2.35 -5.01 -13.21
CA ARG A 44 -1.52 -4.90 -12.00
C ARG A 44 -0.51 -3.76 -12.12
N VAL A 45 0.12 -3.60 -13.27
CA VAL A 45 1.04 -2.48 -13.54
C VAL A 45 0.29 -1.16 -13.47
N SER A 46 -0.83 -1.05 -14.19
CA SER A 46 -1.62 0.19 -14.28
C SER A 46 -2.32 0.59 -12.98
N VAL A 47 -2.66 -0.36 -12.12
CA VAL A 47 -3.15 -0.07 -10.76
C VAL A 47 -2.00 0.43 -9.87
N ASN A 48 -0.80 -0.13 -10.04
CA ASN A 48 0.36 0.26 -9.25
C ASN A 48 0.86 1.68 -9.60
N ASP A 49 0.87 2.04 -10.87
CA ASP A 49 1.24 3.38 -11.33
C ASP A 49 0.07 4.40 -11.27
N ARG A 50 -1.13 3.93 -10.90
CA ARG A 50 -2.37 4.71 -10.75
C ARG A 50 -2.99 5.21 -12.04
N SER A 51 -2.62 4.66 -13.18
CA SER A 51 -3.25 4.98 -14.47
C SER A 51 -4.65 4.37 -14.57
N ILE A 52 -4.90 3.23 -13.91
CA ILE A 52 -6.21 2.58 -13.81
C ILE A 52 -6.62 2.42 -12.36
N VAL A 53 -7.89 2.71 -12.06
CA VAL A 53 -8.51 2.50 -10.74
C VAL A 53 -9.56 1.40 -10.86
N PRO A 54 -9.35 0.21 -10.26
CA PRO A 54 -10.34 -0.86 -10.28
C PRO A 54 -11.54 -0.50 -9.40
N ILE A 55 -12.74 -0.74 -9.91
CA ILE A 55 -14.00 -0.51 -9.18
C ILE A 55 -14.73 -1.84 -9.05
N SER A 56 -14.93 -2.29 -7.82
CA SER A 56 -15.71 -3.48 -7.50
C SER A 56 -17.02 -3.10 -6.83
N MET A 57 -18.08 -3.80 -7.16
CA MET A 57 -19.41 -3.59 -6.59
C MET A 57 -19.89 -4.85 -5.87
N GLY A 58 -20.56 -4.67 -4.74
CA GLY A 58 -21.09 -5.78 -3.97
C GLY A 58 -22.10 -5.34 -2.92
N SER A 59 -22.63 -6.30 -2.19
CA SER A 59 -23.50 -6.10 -1.05
C SER A 59 -22.96 -6.84 0.17
N ASN A 60 -22.55 -6.11 1.19
CA ASN A 60 -22.11 -6.68 2.45
C ASN A 60 -23.25 -7.34 3.25
N ILE A 61 -24.49 -6.84 3.12
CA ILE A 61 -25.67 -7.42 3.78
C ILE A 61 -26.01 -8.80 3.18
N LEU A 62 -25.92 -8.91 1.85
CA LEU A 62 -26.19 -10.16 1.14
C LEU A 62 -24.95 -11.04 0.96
N CYS A 63 -23.79 -10.60 1.44
CA CYS A 63 -22.47 -11.23 1.24
C CYS A 63 -22.15 -11.51 -0.24
N GLN A 64 -22.67 -10.69 -1.15
CA GLN A 64 -22.42 -10.83 -2.59
C GLN A 64 -21.23 -9.95 -3.01
N GLY A 65 -20.31 -10.51 -3.80
CA GLY A 65 -19.14 -9.80 -4.31
C GLY A 65 -17.98 -9.66 -3.33
N ILE A 66 -18.12 -10.09 -2.07
CA ILE A 66 -17.05 -9.96 -1.05
C ILE A 66 -15.82 -10.76 -1.42
N TYR A 67 -15.98 -12.02 -1.80
CA TYR A 67 -14.85 -12.86 -2.23
C TYR A 67 -14.19 -12.32 -3.50
N THR A 68 -14.98 -11.83 -4.46
CA THR A 68 -14.45 -11.20 -5.67
C THR A 68 -13.60 -9.97 -5.32
N LEU A 69 -14.07 -9.12 -4.42
CA LEU A 69 -13.29 -7.97 -3.94
C LEU A 69 -11.97 -8.41 -3.27
N MET A 70 -12.00 -9.45 -2.45
CA MET A 70 -10.78 -9.99 -1.82
C MET A 70 -9.80 -10.54 -2.87
N ASP A 71 -10.31 -11.23 -3.87
CA ASP A 71 -9.52 -11.72 -4.99
C ASP A 71 -8.93 -10.56 -5.81
N ASP A 72 -9.69 -9.51 -6.06
CA ASP A 72 -9.25 -8.32 -6.79
C ASP A 72 -8.14 -7.58 -6.02
N ILE A 73 -8.25 -7.49 -4.70
CA ILE A 73 -7.18 -6.94 -3.85
C ILE A 73 -5.88 -7.73 -4.03
N VAL A 74 -5.94 -9.06 -3.96
CA VAL A 74 -4.76 -9.92 -4.11
C VAL A 74 -4.19 -9.88 -5.53
N LYS A 75 -5.05 -9.78 -6.54
CA LYS A 75 -4.64 -9.78 -7.94
C LYS A 75 -4.01 -8.47 -8.39
N TYR A 76 -4.55 -7.34 -7.96
CA TYR A 76 -4.25 -6.04 -8.56
C TYR A 76 -3.48 -5.10 -7.64
N LEU A 77 -3.69 -5.12 -6.32
CA LEU A 77 -3.00 -4.22 -5.43
C LEU A 77 -1.55 -4.67 -5.15
N PRO A 78 -0.61 -3.73 -5.06
CA PRO A 78 0.78 -4.06 -4.75
C PRO A 78 0.93 -4.49 -3.29
N SER A 79 1.80 -5.47 -3.04
CA SER A 79 2.30 -5.76 -1.70
C SER A 79 3.47 -4.82 -1.36
N PRO A 80 3.84 -4.67 -0.08
CA PRO A 80 4.93 -3.78 0.32
C PRO A 80 6.26 -4.06 -0.39
N ASP A 81 6.58 -5.32 -0.65
CA ASP A 81 7.80 -5.74 -1.35
C ASP A 81 7.83 -5.36 -2.85
N ASN A 82 6.70 -5.00 -3.43
CA ASN A 82 6.62 -4.50 -4.81
C ASN A 82 6.69 -2.97 -4.90
N MET A 83 6.82 -2.28 -3.77
CA MET A 83 6.90 -0.83 -3.72
C MET A 83 8.35 -0.38 -3.55
N GLN A 84 8.81 0.49 -4.44
CA GLN A 84 10.09 1.16 -4.26
C GLN A 84 9.89 2.36 -3.32
N VAL A 85 10.69 2.38 -2.27
CA VAL A 85 10.69 3.47 -1.28
C VAL A 85 12.11 3.97 -1.14
N ALA A 86 12.30 5.24 -1.43
CA ALA A 86 13.56 5.92 -1.22
C ALA A 86 13.43 6.92 -0.06
N GLY A 87 14.52 7.11 0.67
CA GLY A 87 14.69 8.12 1.70
C GLY A 87 16.00 8.86 1.52
N ILE A 88 16.24 9.86 2.34
CA ILE A 88 17.52 10.56 2.43
C ILE A 88 18.14 10.21 3.77
N ASP A 89 19.40 9.73 3.75
CA ASP A 89 20.18 9.56 4.96
C ASP A 89 20.60 10.95 5.46
N LEU A 90 20.09 11.35 6.61
CA LEU A 90 20.34 12.69 7.16
C LEU A 90 21.79 12.95 7.56
N LYS A 91 22.61 11.89 7.71
CA LYS A 91 24.04 12.04 8.05
C LYS A 91 24.91 12.22 6.82
N THR A 92 24.61 11.49 5.74
CA THR A 92 25.40 11.51 4.51
C THR A 92 24.79 12.40 3.44
N ASN A 93 23.50 12.76 3.58
CA ASN A 93 22.67 13.44 2.59
C ASN A 93 22.57 12.67 1.26
N GLU A 94 22.76 11.35 1.31
CA GLU A 94 22.66 10.47 0.16
C GLU A 94 21.27 9.81 0.11
N VAL A 95 20.80 9.56 -1.10
CA VAL A 95 19.55 8.79 -1.31
C VAL A 95 19.80 7.34 -0.94
N PHE A 96 18.99 6.79 -0.05
CA PHE A 96 19.01 5.37 0.27
C PHE A 96 17.67 4.71 -0.10
N GLU A 97 17.75 3.54 -0.67
CA GLU A 97 16.56 2.74 -0.98
C GLU A 97 16.15 1.93 0.25
N ALA A 98 15.01 2.26 0.81
CA ALA A 98 14.42 1.56 1.95
C ALA A 98 13.87 0.19 1.54
N ASN A 99 13.03 0.16 0.51
CA ASN A 99 12.48 -1.03 -0.15
C ASN A 99 11.98 -2.13 0.79
N TYR A 100 11.47 -1.73 1.97
CA TYR A 100 11.01 -2.64 3.03
C TYR A 100 12.04 -3.70 3.46
N ASP A 101 13.32 -3.38 3.34
CA ASP A 101 14.42 -4.26 3.75
C ASP A 101 14.64 -4.19 5.27
N PHE A 102 14.57 -5.34 5.95
CA PHE A 102 14.73 -5.46 7.40
C PHE A 102 16.16 -5.19 7.87
N SER A 103 17.14 -5.36 7.00
CA SER A 103 18.56 -5.18 7.33
C SER A 103 19.02 -3.72 7.30
N LYS A 104 18.23 -2.85 6.69
CA LYS A 104 18.58 -1.43 6.51
C LYS A 104 18.28 -0.59 7.74
N THR A 105 18.73 0.66 7.69
CA THR A 105 18.43 1.68 8.71
C THR A 105 16.92 1.80 8.91
N LYS A 106 16.52 1.95 10.18
CA LYS A 106 15.11 2.05 10.55
C LYS A 106 14.52 3.34 10.01
N SER A 107 13.40 3.21 9.33
CA SER A 107 12.59 4.35 8.93
C SER A 107 11.10 4.02 9.01
N ALA A 108 10.30 5.01 9.40
CA ALA A 108 8.87 4.88 9.49
C ALA A 108 8.19 6.16 9.03
N TYR A 109 7.01 6.03 8.44
CA TYR A 109 6.19 7.14 8.01
C TYR A 109 4.92 7.22 8.84
N ILE A 110 4.67 8.40 9.44
CA ILE A 110 3.44 8.68 10.16
C ILE A 110 2.38 9.13 9.14
N PHE A 111 1.32 8.36 8.99
CA PHE A 111 0.30 8.67 7.99
C PHE A 111 -1.03 9.13 8.60
N LYS A 112 -1.22 8.96 9.91
CA LYS A 112 -2.45 9.37 10.59
C LYS A 112 -2.24 9.50 12.09
N THR A 113 -2.93 10.48 12.69
CA THR A 113 -3.03 10.61 14.16
C THR A 113 -4.46 10.29 14.60
N LEU A 114 -4.58 9.46 15.63
CA LEU A 114 -5.84 9.11 16.29
C LEU A 114 -5.78 9.55 17.75
N VAL A 115 -6.91 9.95 18.30
CA VAL A 115 -7.03 10.27 19.73
C VAL A 115 -7.94 9.23 20.38
N ASP A 116 -7.39 8.51 21.33
CA ASP A 116 -8.11 7.54 22.15
C ASP A 116 -8.39 8.14 23.53
N PRO A 117 -9.63 8.03 24.06
CA PRO A 117 -9.98 8.61 25.36
C PRO A 117 -9.17 8.10 26.57
N TYR A 118 -8.61 6.88 26.47
CA TYR A 118 -7.91 6.20 27.57
C TYR A 118 -6.40 6.25 27.44
N ILE A 119 -5.89 6.13 26.23
CA ILE A 119 -4.43 6.04 25.95
C ILE A 119 -3.87 7.38 25.49
N GLY A 120 -4.74 8.24 24.97
CA GLY A 120 -4.36 9.54 24.44
C GLY A 120 -4.06 9.49 22.93
N LYS A 121 -3.04 10.24 22.51
CA LYS A 121 -2.67 10.35 21.10
C LYS A 121 -1.91 9.12 20.62
N TYR A 122 -2.37 8.54 19.50
CA TYR A 122 -1.66 7.54 18.73
C TYR A 122 -1.20 8.12 17.40
N SER A 123 0.05 7.94 17.05
CA SER A 123 0.57 8.19 15.73
C SER A 123 0.63 6.86 14.97
N MET A 124 -0.23 6.71 13.97
CA MET A 124 -0.25 5.55 13.09
C MET A 124 0.93 5.60 12.13
N ILE A 125 1.71 4.53 12.11
CA ILE A 125 2.92 4.43 11.32
C ILE A 125 2.90 3.26 10.35
N LYS A 126 3.65 3.41 9.28
CA LYS A 126 4.10 2.34 8.40
C LYS A 126 5.62 2.26 8.48
N VAL A 127 6.16 1.10 8.81
CA VAL A 127 7.61 0.89 8.81
C VAL A 127 8.08 0.70 7.38
N MET A 128 9.01 1.55 6.93
CA MET A 128 9.48 1.59 5.54
C MET A 128 10.76 0.78 5.35
N SER A 129 11.61 0.68 6.38
CA SER A 129 12.83 -0.12 6.40
C SER A 129 13.25 -0.47 7.81
N GLY A 130 14.07 -1.52 7.95
CA GLY A 130 14.59 -1.98 9.22
C GLY A 130 13.56 -2.64 10.11
N VAL A 131 13.88 -2.72 11.41
CA VAL A 131 13.01 -3.24 12.46
C VAL A 131 12.91 -2.20 13.56
N LEU A 132 11.71 -1.68 13.79
CA LEU A 132 11.42 -0.71 14.83
C LEU A 132 11.12 -1.44 16.13
N LYS A 133 11.80 -1.07 17.23
CA LYS A 133 11.63 -1.68 18.54
C LYS A 133 11.22 -0.65 19.59
N THR A 134 10.61 -1.15 20.66
CA THR A 134 10.42 -0.34 21.87
C THR A 134 11.77 0.16 22.38
N ASP A 135 11.80 1.39 22.91
CA ASP A 135 12.98 2.09 23.38
C ASP A 135 13.97 2.56 22.28
N ASP A 136 13.68 2.33 21.02
CA ASP A 136 14.45 2.93 19.94
C ASP A 136 14.40 4.46 19.99
N LEU A 137 15.50 5.09 19.60
CA LEU A 137 15.59 6.53 19.40
C LEU A 137 15.49 6.80 17.90
N LEU A 138 14.50 7.58 17.50
CA LEU A 138 14.30 7.99 16.12
C LEU A 138 14.36 9.51 16.00
N TYR A 139 14.90 9.98 14.90
CA TYR A 139 14.89 11.38 14.55
C TYR A 139 13.58 11.73 13.82
N ASN A 140 12.90 12.76 14.27
CA ASN A 140 11.71 13.31 13.64
C ASN A 140 12.13 14.54 12.81
N ASP A 141 12.12 14.37 11.48
CA ASP A 141 12.56 15.38 10.52
C ASP A 141 11.65 16.62 10.51
N GLU A 142 10.34 16.47 10.72
CA GLU A 142 9.41 17.62 10.72
C GLU A 142 9.63 18.57 11.90
N ASN A 143 10.00 18.04 13.05
CA ASN A 143 10.16 18.81 14.28
C ASN A 143 11.63 19.01 14.68
N ASP A 144 12.56 18.45 13.92
CA ASP A 144 14.02 18.51 14.19
C ASP A 144 14.38 18.03 15.60
N VAL A 145 13.79 16.91 16.04
CA VAL A 145 14.00 16.36 17.39
C VAL A 145 14.22 14.85 17.38
N GLU A 146 15.01 14.38 18.33
CA GLU A 146 15.09 12.95 18.63
C GLU A 146 13.96 12.55 19.57
N GLU A 147 13.20 11.53 19.17
CA GLU A 147 12.09 11.00 19.97
C GLU A 147 12.35 9.54 20.34
N LYS A 148 12.16 9.24 21.62
CA LYS A 148 12.23 7.87 22.11
C LYS A 148 10.90 7.18 21.87
N ILE A 149 10.95 6.03 21.18
CA ILE A 149 9.79 5.18 20.95
C ILE A 149 9.40 4.50 22.27
N GLY A 150 8.21 4.81 22.72
CA GLY A 150 7.62 4.14 23.90
C GLY A 150 6.98 2.81 23.51
N LYS A 151 5.71 2.67 23.86
CA LYS A 151 4.94 1.47 23.51
C LYS A 151 4.52 1.46 22.05
N ILE A 152 4.66 0.29 21.45
CA ILE A 152 4.24 0.02 20.08
C ILE A 152 2.99 -0.86 20.11
N TYR A 153 2.01 -0.57 19.27
CA TYR A 153 0.76 -1.31 19.18
C TYR A 153 0.45 -1.70 17.73
N VAL A 154 -0.21 -2.85 17.58
CA VAL A 154 -0.95 -3.23 16.38
C VAL A 154 -2.43 -3.08 16.69
N LEU A 155 -3.16 -2.38 15.83
CA LEU A 155 -4.59 -2.17 16.02
C LEU A 155 -5.38 -3.30 15.34
N GLN A 156 -6.17 -4.01 16.13
CA GLN A 156 -7.15 -5.00 15.66
C GLN A 156 -8.55 -4.39 15.78
N GLY A 157 -8.96 -3.66 14.75
CA GLY A 157 -10.12 -2.78 14.84
C GLY A 157 -9.86 -1.67 15.86
N ASN A 158 -10.66 -1.60 16.92
CA ASN A 158 -10.51 -0.65 18.03
C ASN A 158 -9.72 -1.19 19.23
N LYS A 159 -9.13 -2.39 19.12
CA LYS A 159 -8.37 -3.00 20.22
C LYS A 159 -6.87 -2.84 19.96
N PRO A 160 -6.13 -2.08 20.77
CA PRO A 160 -4.68 -2.00 20.69
C PRO A 160 -4.05 -3.26 21.32
N VAL A 161 -3.19 -3.92 20.57
CA VAL A 161 -2.38 -5.06 21.04
C VAL A 161 -0.94 -4.59 21.12
N GLU A 162 -0.36 -4.58 22.32
CA GLU A 162 1.03 -4.15 22.53
C GLU A 162 1.98 -5.20 21.92
N VAL A 163 2.96 -4.74 21.14
CA VAL A 163 4.01 -5.53 20.52
C VAL A 163 5.37 -4.97 20.87
N LYS A 164 6.42 -5.77 20.77
CA LYS A 164 7.80 -5.36 21.08
C LYS A 164 8.51 -4.74 19.88
N GLU A 165 8.13 -5.13 18.68
CA GLU A 165 8.77 -4.70 17.44
C GLU A 165 7.79 -4.74 16.27
N LEU A 166 8.10 -3.96 15.25
CA LEU A 166 7.47 -3.94 13.92
C LEU A 166 8.56 -4.04 12.86
N HIS A 167 8.29 -4.82 11.82
CA HIS A 167 9.20 -5.00 10.70
C HIS A 167 8.82 -4.09 9.53
N ALA A 168 9.76 -3.86 8.63
CA ALA A 168 9.48 -3.16 7.38
C ALA A 168 8.25 -3.74 6.67
N GLY A 169 7.33 -2.89 6.23
CA GLY A 169 6.04 -3.26 5.66
C GLY A 169 4.90 -3.31 6.68
N ASP A 170 5.17 -3.43 7.98
CA ASP A 170 4.14 -3.48 9.02
C ASP A 170 3.47 -2.12 9.24
N LEU A 171 2.20 -2.18 9.59
CA LEU A 171 1.43 -1.05 10.12
C LEU A 171 1.32 -1.18 11.64
N GLY A 172 1.56 -0.06 12.33
CA GLY A 172 1.42 -0.01 13.77
C GLY A 172 1.02 1.36 14.28
N ALA A 173 1.03 1.51 15.59
CA ALA A 173 0.74 2.76 16.27
C ALA A 173 1.74 3.01 17.40
N LEU A 174 2.24 4.23 17.46
CA LEU A 174 3.10 4.71 18.53
C LEU A 174 2.30 5.58 19.48
N ALA A 175 2.40 5.32 20.78
CA ALA A 175 1.76 6.17 21.79
C ALA A 175 2.73 7.24 22.27
N LYS A 176 2.18 8.44 22.52
CA LYS A 176 2.88 9.53 23.19
C LYS A 176 4.11 10.08 22.47
N ILE A 177 4.15 10.01 21.15
CA ILE A 177 5.12 10.80 20.39
C ILE A 177 4.58 12.22 20.19
N THR A 178 5.49 13.18 20.10
CA THR A 178 5.18 14.62 20.09
C THR A 178 4.73 15.11 18.72
N ALA A 179 5.00 14.33 17.70
CA ALA A 179 4.63 14.61 16.31
C ALA A 179 3.11 14.58 16.05
#